data_e02e713df75d6f3088bbb66edfc1c172
#
_entry.id   e02e713df75d6f3088bbb66edfc1c172
#
_cell.length_a   1.000
_cell.length_b   1.000
_cell.length_c   1.000
_cell.angle_alpha   90.00
_cell.angle_beta   90.00
_cell.angle_gamma   90.00
#
_symmetry.space_group_name_H-M   'P 1'
#
loop_
_entity.id
_entity.type
_entity.pdbx_description
1 polymer ?
#
loop_
_entity_poly.entity_id
_entity_poly.type
_entity_poly.pdbx_seq_one_letter_code
_entity_poly.pdbx_strand_id
1 'polypeptide(L)'
;MVSTLVLIPACNEAARIGAVVDGVGAQLPDAVILVIDDGSEDDTASTAERHGAITIRHPFNLGYGAALQTGYHYAKARHFDRLIQLDADGQHDPGSIQTLLAALDAGADVVVGSRYRGSAPRTSWLR
;
A
#
# COMPACT_ATOMS: atom_id res chain seq x y z
N MET A 1 -13.92 -0.53 16.49
CA MET A 1 -12.51 -0.65 16.08
C MET A 1 -12.36 -0.09 14.67
N VAL A 2 -11.31 0.68 14.44
CA VAL A 2 -11.08 1.30 13.13
C VAL A 2 -10.34 0.33 12.24
N SER A 3 -10.87 0.06 11.05
CA SER A 3 -10.21 -0.83 10.09
C SER A 3 -9.32 -0.03 9.14
N THR A 4 -8.12 -0.51 8.92
CA THR A 4 -7.12 0.16 8.07
C THR A 4 -6.68 -0.78 6.96
N LEU A 5 -6.71 -0.27 5.74
CA LEU A 5 -6.16 -0.95 4.57
C LEU A 5 -4.88 -0.26 4.15
N VAL A 6 -3.83 -1.04 3.96
CA VAL A 6 -2.60 -0.54 3.36
C VAL A 6 -2.57 -1.02 1.91
N LEU A 7 -2.60 -0.08 0.99
CA LEU A 7 -2.66 -0.33 -0.44
C LEU A 7 -1.28 -0.15 -1.06
N ILE A 8 -0.78 -1.19 -1.71
CA ILE A 8 0.54 -1.18 -2.32
C ILE A 8 0.43 -1.61 -3.78
N PRO A 9 0.41 -0.66 -4.73
CA PRO A 9 0.51 -1.02 -6.13
C PRO A 9 1.92 -1.50 -6.46
N ALA A 10 2.04 -2.55 -7.25
CA ALA A 10 3.33 -3.16 -7.55
C ALA A 10 3.37 -3.69 -8.97
N CYS A 11 4.52 -3.60 -9.60
CA CYS A 11 4.78 -4.21 -10.89
C CYS A 11 6.24 -4.61 -10.95
N ASN A 12 6.49 -5.91 -11.11
CA ASN A 12 7.85 -6.46 -11.16
C ASN A 12 8.71 -6.08 -9.94
N GLU A 13 8.14 -6.27 -8.77
CA GLU A 13 8.78 -5.95 -7.49
C GLU A 13 9.03 -7.19 -6.62
N ALA A 14 9.15 -8.37 -7.23
CA ALA A 14 9.33 -9.61 -6.47
C ALA A 14 10.52 -9.56 -5.51
N ALA A 15 11.59 -8.86 -5.88
CA ALA A 15 12.78 -8.76 -5.03
C ALA A 15 12.57 -7.92 -3.77
N ARG A 16 11.55 -7.08 -3.73
CA ARG A 16 11.35 -6.12 -2.63
C ARG A 16 10.02 -6.27 -1.92
N ILE A 17 9.01 -6.80 -2.62
CA ILE A 17 7.65 -6.77 -2.08
C ILE A 17 7.53 -7.52 -0.75
N GLY A 18 8.26 -8.62 -0.57
CA GLY A 18 8.22 -9.37 0.68
C GLY A 18 8.68 -8.54 1.87
N ALA A 19 9.81 -7.85 1.72
CA ALA A 19 10.33 -6.99 2.78
C ALA A 19 9.40 -5.79 3.06
N VAL A 20 8.78 -5.24 2.02
CA VAL A 20 7.82 -4.15 2.18
C VAL A 20 6.62 -4.63 2.99
N VAL A 21 6.04 -5.77 2.64
CA VAL A 21 4.89 -6.33 3.35
C VAL A 21 5.26 -6.63 4.80
N ASP A 22 6.42 -7.25 5.03
CA ASP A 22 6.87 -7.55 6.39
C ASP A 22 7.04 -6.28 7.24
N GLY A 23 7.64 -5.24 6.67
CA GLY A 23 7.86 -3.99 7.37
C GLY A 23 6.55 -3.30 7.74
N VAL A 24 5.59 -3.31 6.83
CA VAL A 24 4.27 -2.74 7.10
C VAL A 24 3.56 -3.56 8.19
N GLY A 25 3.60 -4.87 8.08
CA GLY A 25 2.97 -5.75 9.06
C GLY A 25 3.55 -5.61 10.46
N ALA A 26 4.84 -5.36 10.56
CA ALA A 26 5.49 -5.13 11.85
C ALA A 26 5.02 -3.83 12.52
N GLN A 27 4.76 -2.79 11.74
CA GLN A 27 4.31 -1.51 12.27
C GLN A 27 2.81 -1.41 12.43
N LEU A 28 2.05 -2.12 11.62
CA LEU A 28 0.59 -2.08 11.60
C LEU A 28 0.04 -3.50 11.65
N PRO A 29 0.20 -4.21 12.79
CA PRO A 29 -0.16 -5.63 12.85
C PRO A 29 -1.66 -5.91 12.61
N ASP A 30 -2.51 -4.92 12.83
CA ASP A 30 -3.96 -5.10 12.65
C ASP A 30 -4.45 -4.64 11.29
N ALA A 31 -3.59 -4.05 10.46
CA ALA A 31 -3.99 -3.59 9.14
C ALA A 31 -4.06 -4.74 8.15
N VAL A 32 -4.97 -4.62 7.19
CA VAL A 32 -5.00 -5.50 6.03
C VAL A 32 -4.09 -4.91 4.97
N ILE A 33 -3.20 -5.71 4.43
CA ILE A 33 -2.28 -5.29 3.38
C ILE A 33 -2.79 -5.83 2.06
N LEU A 34 -3.06 -4.94 1.12
CA LEU A 34 -3.52 -5.28 -0.22
C LEU A 34 -2.47 -4.86 -1.23
N VAL A 35 -1.93 -5.83 -1.94
CA VAL A 35 -1.01 -5.58 -3.06
C VAL A 35 -1.79 -5.72 -4.36
N ILE A 36 -1.76 -4.68 -5.16
CA ILE A 36 -2.31 -4.75 -6.52
C ILE A 36 -1.14 -5.03 -7.46
N ASP A 37 -1.11 -6.24 -7.98
CA ASP A 37 -0.09 -6.65 -8.93
C ASP A 37 -0.53 -6.23 -10.32
N ASP A 38 0.08 -5.19 -10.85
CA ASP A 38 -0.30 -4.60 -12.12
C ASP A 38 0.38 -5.31 -13.30
N GLY A 39 0.07 -6.59 -13.46
CA GLY A 39 0.52 -7.37 -14.60
C GLY A 39 2.00 -7.71 -14.56
N SER A 40 2.55 -8.05 -13.39
CA SER A 40 3.97 -8.43 -13.28
C SER A 40 4.28 -9.69 -14.07
N GLU A 41 5.49 -9.73 -14.59
CA GLU A 41 6.02 -10.94 -15.27
C GLU A 41 6.79 -11.84 -14.30
N ASP A 42 7.09 -11.33 -13.11
CA ASP A 42 7.83 -12.08 -12.08
C ASP A 42 6.87 -12.59 -11.00
N ASP A 43 7.42 -13.08 -9.89
CA ASP A 43 6.67 -13.66 -8.77
C ASP A 43 6.16 -12.64 -7.76
N THR A 44 5.88 -11.41 -8.19
CA THR A 44 5.44 -10.34 -7.27
C THR A 44 4.22 -10.76 -6.45
N ALA A 45 3.16 -11.21 -7.10
CA ALA A 45 1.92 -11.55 -6.39
C ALA A 45 2.12 -12.72 -5.42
N SER A 46 2.73 -13.80 -5.88
CA SER A 46 2.92 -14.98 -5.03
C SER A 46 3.86 -14.67 -3.86
N THR A 47 4.86 -13.83 -4.06
CA THR A 47 5.74 -13.41 -2.98
C THR A 47 4.98 -12.58 -1.94
N ALA A 48 4.16 -11.63 -2.38
CA ALA A 48 3.35 -10.84 -1.47
C ALA A 48 2.41 -11.72 -0.64
N GLU A 49 1.78 -12.70 -1.27
CA GLU A 49 0.87 -13.62 -0.58
C GLU A 49 1.61 -14.46 0.47
N ARG A 50 2.81 -14.94 0.16
CA ARG A 50 3.61 -15.69 1.14
C ARG A 50 3.98 -14.88 2.36
N HIS A 51 4.03 -13.56 2.23
CA HIS A 51 4.33 -12.65 3.34
C HIS A 51 3.08 -12.12 4.04
N GLY A 52 1.91 -12.59 3.65
CA GLY A 52 0.67 -12.29 4.37
C GLY A 52 -0.22 -11.23 3.74
N ALA A 53 0.11 -10.74 2.57
CA ALA A 53 -0.74 -9.77 1.88
C ALA A 53 -1.86 -10.47 1.13
N ILE A 54 -2.97 -9.74 0.98
CA ILE A 54 -4.00 -10.09 0.00
C ILE A 54 -3.56 -9.50 -1.33
N THR A 55 -3.77 -10.20 -2.42
CA THR A 55 -3.39 -9.71 -3.74
C THR A 55 -4.56 -9.68 -4.70
N ILE A 56 -4.58 -8.67 -5.55
CA ILE A 56 -5.41 -8.63 -6.74
C ILE A 56 -4.45 -8.47 -7.91
N ARG A 57 -4.60 -9.31 -8.92
CA ARG A 57 -3.71 -9.31 -10.06
C ARG A 57 -4.43 -8.84 -11.31
N HIS A 58 -3.89 -7.82 -11.96
CA HIS A 58 -4.37 -7.42 -13.27
C HIS A 58 -3.85 -8.39 -14.33
N PRO A 59 -4.64 -8.68 -15.38
CA PRO A 59 -4.21 -9.62 -16.41
C PRO A 59 -3.03 -9.12 -17.22
N PHE A 60 -2.83 -7.81 -17.27
CA PHE A 60 -1.68 -7.18 -17.90
C PHE A 60 -1.50 -5.80 -17.28
N ASN A 61 -0.42 -5.11 -17.64
CA ASN A 61 -0.12 -3.81 -17.07
C ASN A 61 -1.15 -2.78 -17.55
N LEU A 62 -1.95 -2.28 -16.62
CA LEU A 62 -2.97 -1.27 -16.88
C LEU A 62 -2.54 0.12 -16.46
N GLY A 63 -1.43 0.24 -15.72
CA GLY A 63 -0.89 1.49 -15.26
C GLY A 63 -1.14 1.75 -13.77
N TYR A 64 -0.34 2.66 -13.24
CA TYR A 64 -0.35 2.99 -11.81
C TYR A 64 -1.72 3.49 -11.35
N GLY A 65 -2.33 4.40 -12.14
CA GLY A 65 -3.64 4.92 -11.80
C GLY A 65 -4.73 3.86 -11.75
N ALA A 66 -4.68 2.89 -12.66
CA ALA A 66 -5.63 1.77 -12.66
C ALA A 66 -5.43 0.89 -11.42
N ALA A 67 -4.18 0.66 -11.02
CA ALA A 67 -3.89 -0.10 -9.82
C ALA A 67 -4.45 0.57 -8.57
N LEU A 68 -4.30 1.89 -8.48
CA LEU A 68 -4.88 2.65 -7.37
C LEU A 68 -6.39 2.55 -7.37
N GLN A 69 -7.02 2.68 -8.52
CA GLN A 69 -8.48 2.57 -8.62
C GLN A 69 -8.97 1.21 -8.15
N THR A 70 -8.31 0.16 -8.56
CA THR A 70 -8.65 -1.19 -8.11
C THR A 70 -8.59 -1.28 -6.58
N GLY A 71 -7.55 -0.73 -5.98
CA GLY A 71 -7.41 -0.71 -4.52
C GLY A 71 -8.48 0.11 -3.83
N TYR A 72 -8.83 1.26 -4.38
CA TYR A 72 -9.88 2.10 -3.79
C TYR A 72 -11.25 1.43 -3.87
N HIS A 73 -11.54 0.75 -4.98
CA HIS A 73 -12.78 -0.01 -5.11
C HIS A 73 -12.84 -1.14 -4.08
N TYR A 74 -11.73 -1.82 -3.85
CA TYR A 74 -11.66 -2.86 -2.83
C TYR A 74 -11.94 -2.30 -1.45
N ALA A 75 -11.29 -1.18 -1.11
CA ALA A 75 -11.46 -0.55 0.19
C ALA A 75 -12.92 -0.14 0.43
N LYS A 76 -13.54 0.43 -0.59
CA LYS A 76 -14.93 0.88 -0.50
C LYS A 76 -15.88 -0.31 -0.37
N ALA A 77 -15.70 -1.35 -1.18
CA ALA A 77 -16.57 -2.52 -1.16
C ALA A 77 -16.49 -3.26 0.16
N ARG A 78 -15.35 -3.24 0.83
CA ARG A 78 -15.13 -3.92 2.11
C ARG A 78 -15.32 -2.99 3.31
N HIS A 79 -15.72 -1.75 3.09
CA HIS A 79 -16.03 -0.78 4.15
C HIS A 79 -14.85 -0.51 5.09
N PHE A 80 -13.65 -0.38 4.55
CA PHE A 80 -12.50 0.04 5.35
C PHE A 80 -12.68 1.49 5.78
N ASP A 81 -12.31 1.76 7.04
CA ASP A 81 -12.43 3.11 7.60
C ASP A 81 -11.30 4.03 7.16
N ARG A 82 -10.12 3.46 6.94
CA ARG A 82 -8.90 4.22 6.62
C ARG A 82 -8.13 3.53 5.52
N LEU A 83 -7.41 4.32 4.74
CA LEU A 83 -6.54 3.78 3.71
C LEU A 83 -5.19 4.50 3.74
N ILE A 84 -4.12 3.71 3.74
CA ILE A 84 -2.75 4.19 3.58
C ILE A 84 -2.24 3.63 2.27
N GLN A 85 -1.70 4.51 1.43
CA GLN A 85 -1.12 4.11 0.15
C GLN A 85 0.40 4.23 0.22
N LEU A 86 1.10 3.16 -0.12
CA LEU A 86 2.57 3.11 -0.09
C LEU A 86 3.09 2.57 -1.41
N ASP A 87 4.33 2.93 -1.74
CA ASP A 87 5.02 2.40 -2.91
C ASP A 87 5.69 1.05 -2.58
N ALA A 88 5.81 0.20 -3.60
CA ALA A 88 6.36 -1.15 -3.44
C ALA A 88 7.89 -1.20 -3.53
N ASP A 89 8.55 -0.09 -3.74
CA ASP A 89 10.00 -0.07 -3.99
C ASP A 89 10.84 -0.17 -2.72
N GLY A 90 10.21 -0.21 -1.55
CA GLY A 90 10.91 -0.40 -0.28
C GLY A 90 11.66 0.82 0.22
N GLN A 91 11.43 1.97 -0.36
CA GLN A 91 12.18 3.16 0.00
C GLN A 91 11.47 4.07 1.00
N HIS A 92 10.43 3.58 1.63
CA HIS A 92 9.82 4.32 2.72
C HIS A 92 10.56 4.01 4.01
N ASP A 93 10.79 5.05 4.78
CA ASP A 93 11.44 4.98 6.07
C ASP A 93 10.41 4.51 7.11
N PRO A 94 10.81 3.73 8.11
CA PRO A 94 9.88 3.32 9.17
C PRO A 94 9.14 4.48 9.84
N GLY A 95 9.78 5.64 9.95
CA GLY A 95 9.12 6.82 10.51
C GLY A 95 8.00 7.37 9.65
N SER A 96 7.99 7.10 8.35
CA SER A 96 6.96 7.62 7.47
C SER A 96 5.59 7.01 7.75
N ILE A 97 5.52 5.75 8.16
CA ILE A 97 4.25 5.11 8.52
C ILE A 97 3.64 5.80 9.75
N GLN A 98 4.45 6.14 10.72
CA GLN A 98 3.97 6.86 11.91
C GLN A 98 3.46 8.24 11.55
N THR A 99 4.11 8.92 10.62
CA THR A 99 3.64 10.22 10.12
C THR A 99 2.29 10.07 9.42
N LEU A 100 2.11 9.02 8.63
CA LEU A 100 0.84 8.74 7.95
C LEU A 100 -0.28 8.45 8.95
N LEU A 101 0.02 7.68 9.99
CA LEU A 101 -0.95 7.40 11.06
C LEU A 101 -1.37 8.68 11.77
N ALA A 102 -0.42 9.55 12.08
CA ALA A 102 -0.74 10.83 12.71
C ALA A 102 -1.66 11.66 11.82
N ALA A 103 -1.44 11.64 10.51
CA ALA A 103 -2.32 12.34 9.58
C ALA A 103 -3.74 11.77 9.58
N LEU A 104 -3.88 10.46 9.64
CA LEU A 104 -5.18 9.80 9.74
C LEU A 104 -5.88 10.18 11.06
N ASP A 105 -5.15 10.19 12.15
CA ASP A 105 -5.69 10.56 13.45
C ASP A 105 -6.14 12.02 13.49
N ALA A 106 -5.55 12.88 12.65
CA ALA A 106 -5.94 14.26 12.53
C ALA A 106 -7.18 14.48 11.66
N GLY A 107 -7.77 13.40 11.11
CA GLY A 107 -9.05 13.47 10.42
C GLY A 107 -9.05 13.14 8.94
N ALA A 108 -7.91 12.71 8.39
CA ALA A 108 -7.90 12.29 6.99
C ALA A 108 -8.51 10.89 6.84
N ASP A 109 -9.21 10.66 5.75
CA ASP A 109 -9.75 9.35 5.41
C ASP A 109 -8.76 8.51 4.60
N VAL A 110 -8.01 9.17 3.73
CA VAL A 110 -7.01 8.54 2.87
C VAL A 110 -5.74 9.34 2.94
N VAL A 111 -4.61 8.65 3.17
CA VAL A 111 -3.30 9.28 3.18
C VAL A 111 -2.41 8.55 2.21
N VAL A 112 -1.75 9.30 1.35
CA VAL A 112 -0.80 8.77 0.38
C VAL A 112 0.59 9.06 0.89
N GLY A 113 1.34 8.00 1.15
CA GLY A 113 2.76 8.10 1.46
C GLY A 113 3.52 8.04 0.15
N SER A 114 4.09 9.17 -0.25
CA SER A 114 4.91 9.17 -1.44
C SER A 114 6.36 9.24 -1.04
N ARG A 115 7.12 8.41 -1.67
CA ARG A 115 8.55 8.47 -1.57
C ARG A 115 9.00 9.73 -2.27
N TYR A 116 9.56 10.67 -1.54
CA TYR A 116 9.99 11.85 -2.18
C TYR A 116 11.33 12.23 -1.76
N ARG A 117 12.16 12.40 -2.70
CA ARG A 117 13.53 12.60 -2.50
C ARG A 117 13.83 13.90 -1.84
N GLY A 118 14.84 13.92 -1.07
CA GLY A 118 15.54 15.08 -0.60
C GLY A 118 15.02 15.69 0.68
N SER A 119 13.80 15.57 1.03
CA SER A 119 13.30 16.24 2.23
C SER A 119 12.26 15.38 2.92
N ALA A 120 11.51 15.94 3.82
CA ALA A 120 10.48 15.21 4.53
C ALA A 120 9.53 14.51 3.56
N PRO A 121 9.00 13.33 3.92
CA PRO A 121 8.05 12.64 3.09
C PRO A 121 6.86 13.52 2.77
N ARG A 122 6.44 13.50 1.53
CA ARG A 122 5.22 14.20 1.15
C ARG A 122 4.03 13.32 1.41
N THR A 123 3.04 13.88 2.05
CA THR A 123 1.75 13.23 2.17
C THR A 123 0.75 14.04 1.39
N SER A 124 -0.12 13.39 0.68
CA SER A 124 -1.24 14.05 0.03
C SER A 124 -2.54 13.43 0.51
N TRP A 125 -3.58 14.20 0.42
CA TRP A 125 -4.88 13.84 0.95
C TRP A 125 -5.82 13.56 -0.20
N LEU A 126 -6.46 12.39 -0.16
CA LEU A 126 -7.51 12.04 -1.11
C LEU A 126 -8.81 11.90 -0.35
N ARG A 127 -9.84 12.50 -0.86
CA ARG A 127 -11.15 12.45 -0.23
C ARG A 127 -12.19 11.90 -1.19
#